data_c1920544ba03a05bb73aeb48f1900bcc
#
_entry.id   c1920544ba03a05bb73aeb48f1900bcc
#
_cell.length_a   1.000
_cell.length_b   1.000
_cell.length_c   1.000
_cell.angle_alpha   90.00
_cell.angle_beta   90.00
_cell.angle_gamma   90.00
#
_symmetry.space_group_name_H-M   'P 1'
#
loop_
_entity.id
_entity.type
_entity.pdbx_description
1 polymer ?
#
loop_
_entity_poly.entity_id
_entity_poly.type
_entity_poly.pdbx_seq_one_letter_code
_entity_poly.pdbx_strand_id
1 'polypeptide(L)'
;QSDRDCKKRKGTQAMEEKSKVIFGNPMPDKVYRKTVKSKKKYAKKFGNDAGADYPAIVKKNEYIGDMLGVHDIRVGETGENVGFDTEKGIIVGNIRMGFGHYRISMAIASAAHSMGYVPYWMDLNSYPQTTCTKVIGAQNDLYSLGSRLSQKSRLFNRLVWEPMNYEGFRKLSYNAADQKNAELMAPVYANIPKDIPVVAFVDPEMMSSMPKGLTA
;
A
#
# COMPACT_ATOMS: atom_id res chain seq x y z
N GLN A 1 28.51 14.59 3.74
CA GLN A 1 27.13 15.15 3.69
C GLN A 1 26.65 15.30 2.24
N SER A 2 27.49 15.83 1.33
CA SER A 2 27.20 16.02 -0.10
C SER A 2 26.87 14.70 -0.85
N ASP A 3 27.58 13.61 -0.57
CA ASP A 3 27.39 12.32 -1.26
C ASP A 3 26.11 11.59 -0.83
N ARG A 4 25.70 11.75 0.42
CA ARG A 4 24.40 11.26 0.95
C ARG A 4 23.23 12.03 0.35
N ASP A 5 23.36 13.33 0.17
CA ASP A 5 22.34 14.17 -0.45
C ASP A 5 22.20 13.90 -1.95
N CYS A 6 23.31 13.59 -2.64
CA CYS A 6 23.28 13.21 -4.05
C CYS A 6 22.64 11.84 -4.27
N LYS A 7 22.92 10.83 -3.44
CA LYS A 7 22.28 9.51 -3.47
C LYS A 7 20.78 9.59 -3.13
N LYS A 8 20.43 10.45 -2.17
CA LYS A 8 19.03 10.70 -1.78
C LYS A 8 18.23 11.36 -2.93
N ARG A 9 18.81 12.36 -3.61
CA ARG A 9 18.17 13.01 -4.77
C ARG A 9 18.01 12.05 -5.95
N LYS A 10 19.02 11.23 -6.27
CA LYS A 10 18.94 10.23 -7.34
C LYS A 10 17.91 9.13 -7.03
N GLY A 11 17.82 8.67 -5.78
CA GLY A 11 16.80 7.71 -5.34
C GLY A 11 15.38 8.25 -5.45
N THR A 12 15.15 9.50 -5.06
CA THR A 12 13.84 10.16 -5.16
C THR A 12 13.44 10.38 -6.62
N GLN A 13 14.38 10.78 -7.48
CA GLN A 13 14.12 11.00 -8.90
C GLN A 13 13.84 9.69 -9.65
N ALA A 14 14.56 8.61 -9.34
CA ALA A 14 14.30 7.29 -9.92
C ALA A 14 12.94 6.72 -9.48
N MET A 15 12.48 7.02 -8.26
CA MET A 15 11.15 6.65 -7.78
C MET A 15 10.05 7.48 -8.44
N GLU A 16 10.27 8.78 -8.65
CA GLU A 16 9.31 9.64 -9.38
C GLU A 16 9.12 9.19 -10.83
N GLU A 17 10.17 8.70 -11.48
CA GLU A 17 10.05 8.16 -12.84
C GLU A 17 9.33 6.81 -12.89
N LYS A 18 9.55 5.93 -11.91
CA LYS A 18 8.80 4.65 -11.81
C LYS A 18 7.32 4.88 -11.59
N SER A 19 6.95 5.85 -10.79
CA SER A 19 5.56 6.15 -10.46
C SER A 19 4.77 6.74 -11.63
N LYS A 20 5.42 7.09 -12.74
CA LYS A 20 4.76 7.49 -13.99
C LYS A 20 4.24 6.32 -14.83
N VAL A 21 4.62 5.10 -14.49
CA VAL A 21 4.24 3.90 -15.25
C VAL A 21 3.55 2.92 -14.32
N ILE A 22 2.26 2.65 -14.54
CA ILE A 22 1.47 1.69 -13.77
C ILE A 22 1.15 0.49 -14.66
N PHE A 23 1.53 -0.71 -14.26
CA PHE A 23 1.35 -1.94 -15.04
C PHE A 23 1.82 -1.82 -16.50
N GLY A 24 2.96 -1.17 -16.72
CA GLY A 24 3.50 -0.94 -18.06
C GLY A 24 2.83 0.21 -18.84
N ASN A 25 1.78 0.83 -18.32
CA ASN A 25 1.06 1.94 -18.96
C ASN A 25 1.60 3.28 -18.49
N PRO A 26 2.11 4.14 -19.37
CA PRO A 26 2.58 5.47 -18.99
C PRO A 26 1.40 6.36 -18.60
N MET A 27 1.56 7.08 -17.49
CA MET A 27 0.58 8.05 -17.02
C MET A 27 0.66 9.34 -17.87
N PRO A 28 -0.46 9.89 -18.32
CA PRO A 28 -0.48 11.19 -18.98
C PRO A 28 0.08 12.30 -18.07
N ASP A 29 0.90 13.21 -18.62
CA ASP A 29 1.53 14.29 -17.85
C ASP A 29 0.55 15.16 -17.05
N LYS A 30 -0.65 15.39 -17.59
CA LYS A 30 -1.71 16.14 -16.91
C LYS A 30 -2.16 15.43 -15.64
N VAL A 31 -2.25 14.10 -15.66
CA VAL A 31 -2.61 13.26 -14.50
C VAL A 31 -1.48 13.27 -13.51
N TYR A 32 -0.24 13.05 -13.96
CA TYR A 32 0.93 13.05 -13.10
C TYR A 32 1.13 14.39 -12.36
N ARG A 33 0.94 15.52 -13.03
CA ARG A 33 0.98 16.85 -12.38
C ARG A 33 -0.09 17.00 -11.28
N LYS A 34 -1.28 16.42 -11.46
CA LYS A 34 -2.32 16.38 -10.42
C LYS A 34 -1.88 15.51 -9.24
N THR A 35 -1.26 14.37 -9.51
CA THR A 35 -0.65 13.48 -8.50
C THR A 35 0.35 14.22 -7.63
N VAL A 36 1.33 14.89 -8.23
CA VAL A 36 2.36 15.65 -7.52
C VAL A 36 1.75 16.75 -6.65
N LYS A 37 0.76 17.48 -7.17
CA LYS A 37 0.04 18.51 -6.41
C LYS A 37 -0.73 17.92 -5.22
N SER A 38 -1.39 16.79 -5.44
CA SER A 38 -2.13 16.08 -4.40
C SER A 38 -1.19 15.54 -3.33
N LYS A 39 -0.07 14.89 -3.71
CA LYS A 39 0.96 14.40 -2.80
C LYS A 39 1.50 15.52 -1.89
N LYS A 40 1.84 16.68 -2.46
CA LYS A 40 2.29 17.84 -1.67
C LYS A 40 1.26 18.31 -0.65
N LYS A 41 -0.04 18.32 -1.03
CA LYS A 41 -1.14 18.68 -0.12
C LYS A 41 -1.25 17.69 1.05
N TYR A 42 -1.16 16.40 0.76
CA TYR A 42 -1.27 15.36 1.78
C TYR A 42 -0.02 15.32 2.68
N ALA A 43 1.17 15.46 2.10
CA ALA A 43 2.41 15.57 2.87
C ALA A 43 2.37 16.78 3.84
N LYS A 44 1.81 17.91 3.41
CA LYS A 44 1.62 19.07 4.30
C LYS A 44 0.63 18.78 5.44
N LYS A 45 -0.42 18.00 5.18
CA LYS A 45 -1.48 17.70 6.17
C LYS A 45 -1.08 16.60 7.16
N PHE A 46 -0.43 15.56 6.71
CA PHE A 46 -0.19 14.34 7.48
C PHE A 46 1.28 14.10 7.84
N GLY A 47 2.19 14.93 7.32
CA GLY A 47 3.63 14.79 7.44
C GLY A 47 4.28 14.39 6.11
N ASN A 48 5.57 14.68 5.97
CA ASN A 48 6.38 14.29 4.82
C ASN A 48 7.50 13.37 5.27
N ASP A 49 7.33 12.08 5.04
CA ASP A 49 8.27 11.02 5.38
C ASP A 49 9.02 10.44 4.18
N ALA A 50 9.00 11.13 3.03
CA ALA A 50 9.65 10.66 1.79
C ALA A 50 11.16 10.34 1.94
N GLY A 51 11.79 10.87 2.98
CA GLY A 51 13.20 10.58 3.32
C GLY A 51 13.35 9.76 4.60
N ALA A 52 12.28 9.26 5.18
CA ALA A 52 12.34 8.41 6.36
C ALA A 52 12.86 7.01 5.98
N ASP A 53 13.57 6.41 6.91
CA ASP A 53 13.99 5.02 6.86
C ASP A 53 13.21 4.28 7.95
N TYR A 54 12.31 3.42 7.53
CA TYR A 54 11.49 2.61 8.42
C TYR A 54 12.00 1.17 8.40
N PRO A 55 12.70 0.69 9.45
CA PRO A 55 13.11 -0.70 9.53
C PRO A 55 11.87 -1.61 9.42
N ALA A 56 12.00 -2.70 8.69
CA ALA A 56 10.99 -3.73 8.60
C ALA A 56 11.43 -4.95 9.41
N ILE A 57 10.64 -5.34 10.38
CA ILE A 57 10.85 -6.54 11.19
C ILE A 57 9.67 -7.50 11.02
N VAL A 58 9.92 -8.77 11.26
CA VAL A 58 8.95 -9.85 11.16
C VAL A 58 8.71 -10.43 12.53
N LYS A 59 7.44 -10.49 12.94
CA LYS A 59 7.00 -11.13 14.18
C LYS A 59 5.94 -12.16 13.88
N LYS A 60 5.94 -13.28 14.61
CA LYS A 60 4.86 -14.26 14.54
C LYS A 60 3.53 -13.57 14.91
N ASN A 61 2.49 -13.80 14.12
CA ASN A 61 1.18 -13.25 14.44
C ASN A 61 0.57 -13.94 15.68
N GLU A 62 0.10 -13.17 16.64
CA GLU A 62 -0.39 -13.66 17.94
C GLU A 62 -1.67 -14.50 17.83
N TYR A 63 -2.51 -14.25 16.83
CA TYR A 63 -3.84 -14.87 16.71
C TYR A 63 -3.87 -16.04 15.75
N ILE A 64 -3.19 -15.90 14.61
CA ILE A 64 -3.26 -16.87 13.52
C ILE A 64 -1.90 -17.47 13.16
N GLY A 65 -0.84 -17.04 13.84
CA GLY A 65 0.52 -17.51 13.58
C GLY A 65 0.69 -18.99 13.85
N ASP A 66 0.09 -19.53 14.92
CA ASP A 66 0.15 -20.97 15.25
C ASP A 66 -0.64 -21.83 14.27
N MET A 67 -1.75 -21.33 13.78
CA MET A 67 -2.67 -22.09 12.94
C MET A 67 -2.32 -22.01 11.45
N LEU A 68 -1.88 -20.84 10.98
CA LEU A 68 -1.66 -20.54 9.55
C LEU A 68 -0.21 -20.17 9.22
N GLY A 69 0.72 -20.28 10.16
CA GLY A 69 2.13 -19.89 9.96
C GLY A 69 2.33 -18.40 9.66
N VAL A 70 1.33 -17.56 9.91
CA VAL A 70 1.36 -16.15 9.56
C VAL A 70 2.32 -15.36 10.44
N HIS A 71 3.12 -14.52 9.80
CA HIS A 71 3.97 -13.53 10.46
C HIS A 71 3.57 -12.13 10.05
N ASP A 72 3.54 -11.20 10.99
CA ASP A 72 3.26 -9.79 10.73
C ASP A 72 4.53 -9.06 10.29
N ILE A 73 4.43 -8.30 9.22
CA ILE A 73 5.44 -7.29 8.90
C ILE A 73 5.16 -6.05 9.76
N ARG A 74 6.14 -5.66 10.57
CA ARG A 74 6.10 -4.44 11.39
C ARG A 74 7.08 -3.44 10.80
N VAL A 75 6.62 -2.25 10.50
CA VAL A 75 7.39 -1.20 9.83
C VAL A 75 7.62 -0.03 10.78
N GLY A 76 8.88 0.40 10.91
CA GLY A 76 9.28 1.46 11.84
C GLY A 76 9.27 1.05 13.31
N GLU A 77 9.28 -0.25 13.58
CA GLU A 77 9.44 -0.83 14.92
C GLU A 77 10.84 -1.43 15.08
N THR A 78 11.26 -1.57 16.33
CA THR A 78 12.49 -2.26 16.74
C THR A 78 12.13 -3.39 17.70
N GLY A 79 13.00 -4.39 17.79
CA GLY A 79 12.81 -5.51 18.73
C GLY A 79 13.08 -6.86 18.09
N GLU A 80 12.47 -7.90 18.62
CA GLU A 80 12.61 -9.25 18.11
C GLU A 80 12.19 -9.35 16.65
N ASN A 81 13.04 -9.98 15.85
CA ASN A 81 12.84 -10.13 14.41
C ASN A 81 13.19 -11.56 14.00
N VAL A 82 12.22 -12.33 13.56
CA VAL A 82 12.45 -13.69 13.04
C VAL A 82 13.04 -13.70 11.63
N GLY A 83 13.11 -12.52 10.98
CA GLY A 83 13.62 -12.35 9.63
C GLY A 83 12.66 -12.78 8.53
N PHE A 84 13.03 -12.45 7.28
CA PHE A 84 12.33 -12.88 6.10
C PHE A 84 12.95 -14.14 5.52
N ASP A 85 12.15 -15.15 5.24
CA ASP A 85 12.53 -16.28 4.39
C ASP A 85 12.33 -15.87 2.93
N THR A 86 13.40 -15.66 2.18
CA THR A 86 13.35 -15.23 0.79
C THR A 86 13.05 -16.36 -0.18
N GLU A 87 13.18 -17.62 0.24
CA GLU A 87 12.90 -18.79 -0.62
C GLU A 87 11.43 -19.22 -0.54
N LYS A 88 10.85 -19.19 0.67
CA LYS A 88 9.49 -19.66 0.93
C LYS A 88 8.53 -18.56 1.33
N GLY A 89 9.02 -17.33 1.46
CA GLY A 89 8.20 -16.19 1.87
C GLY A 89 7.19 -15.79 0.80
N ILE A 90 6.02 -15.38 1.23
CA ILE A 90 5.01 -14.72 0.40
C ILE A 90 4.35 -13.60 1.20
N ILE A 91 4.35 -12.40 0.65
CA ILE A 91 3.69 -11.25 1.28
C ILE A 91 2.21 -11.25 0.90
N VAL A 92 1.36 -11.27 1.91
CA VAL A 92 -0.09 -11.16 1.77
C VAL A 92 -0.52 -9.76 2.18
N GLY A 93 -0.85 -8.94 1.19
CA GLY A 93 -1.33 -7.59 1.41
C GLY A 93 -2.77 -7.58 1.94
N ASN A 94 -3.01 -6.74 2.94
CA ASN A 94 -4.33 -6.52 3.50
C ASN A 94 -4.58 -5.02 3.67
N ILE A 95 -5.84 -4.62 3.51
CA ILE A 95 -6.33 -3.29 3.82
C ILE A 95 -7.64 -3.40 4.60
N ARG A 96 -7.77 -2.65 5.69
CA ARG A 96 -8.96 -2.71 6.55
C ARG A 96 -10.10 -1.83 6.00
N MET A 97 -10.58 -2.15 4.80
CA MET A 97 -11.76 -1.50 4.21
C MET A 97 -13.05 -2.28 4.42
N GLY A 98 -12.99 -3.41 5.11
CA GLY A 98 -14.13 -4.27 5.42
C GLY A 98 -13.76 -5.74 5.55
N PHE A 99 -14.69 -6.55 6.08
CA PHE A 99 -14.45 -7.97 6.33
C PHE A 99 -14.18 -8.80 5.07
N GLY A 100 -14.65 -8.35 3.90
CA GLY A 100 -14.41 -9.05 2.63
C GLY A 100 -12.91 -9.15 2.31
N HIS A 101 -12.20 -8.04 2.37
CA HIS A 101 -10.75 -7.99 2.11
C HIS A 101 -9.97 -8.85 3.11
N TYR A 102 -10.33 -8.75 4.39
CA TYR A 102 -9.71 -9.56 5.44
C TYR A 102 -9.87 -11.05 5.19
N ARG A 103 -11.09 -11.51 4.85
CA ARG A 103 -11.36 -12.93 4.56
C ARG A 103 -10.60 -13.45 3.35
N ILE A 104 -10.46 -12.63 2.30
CA ILE A 104 -9.69 -13.01 1.12
C ILE A 104 -8.21 -13.12 1.47
N SER A 105 -7.66 -12.17 2.20
CA SER A 105 -6.26 -12.22 2.64
C SER A 105 -6.02 -13.45 3.55
N MET A 106 -6.95 -13.79 4.42
CA MET A 106 -6.91 -15.01 5.24
C MET A 106 -6.91 -16.28 4.38
N ALA A 107 -7.76 -16.35 3.36
CA ALA A 107 -7.81 -17.49 2.45
C ALA A 107 -6.49 -17.64 1.68
N ILE A 108 -5.91 -16.53 1.21
CA ILE A 108 -4.60 -16.53 0.54
C ILE A 108 -3.50 -17.02 1.50
N ALA A 109 -3.47 -16.51 2.74
CA ALA A 109 -2.49 -16.94 3.74
C ALA A 109 -2.62 -18.43 4.07
N SER A 110 -3.85 -18.92 4.22
CA SER A 110 -4.13 -20.34 4.47
C SER A 110 -3.68 -21.23 3.31
N ALA A 111 -3.99 -20.83 2.08
CA ALA A 111 -3.54 -21.55 0.88
C ALA A 111 -2.01 -21.57 0.78
N ALA A 112 -1.36 -20.42 0.96
CA ALA A 112 0.10 -20.31 0.96
C ALA A 112 0.73 -21.23 2.00
N HIS A 113 0.24 -21.21 3.24
CA HIS A 113 0.73 -22.07 4.30
C HIS A 113 0.56 -23.57 3.97
N SER A 114 -0.59 -23.97 3.44
CA SER A 114 -0.85 -25.36 3.02
C SER A 114 0.06 -25.84 1.89
N MET A 115 0.58 -24.92 1.09
CA MET A 115 1.53 -25.18 0.01
C MET A 115 3.00 -25.13 0.48
N GLY A 116 3.26 -24.91 1.78
CA GLY A 116 4.59 -24.87 2.38
C GLY A 116 5.29 -23.50 2.30
N TYR A 117 4.56 -22.44 1.95
CA TYR A 117 5.06 -21.06 2.01
C TYR A 117 4.89 -20.46 3.41
N VAL A 118 5.69 -19.43 3.68
CA VAL A 118 5.62 -18.62 4.91
C VAL A 118 4.87 -17.32 4.60
N PRO A 119 3.59 -17.18 5.00
CA PRO A 119 2.82 -15.98 4.71
C PRO A 119 3.19 -14.83 5.63
N TYR A 120 3.64 -13.72 5.05
CA TYR A 120 3.92 -12.45 5.71
C TYR A 120 2.74 -11.50 5.54
N TRP A 121 2.10 -11.14 6.64
CA TRP A 121 0.96 -10.25 6.64
C TRP A 121 1.38 -8.78 6.59
N MET A 122 0.97 -8.09 5.56
CA MET A 122 1.21 -6.66 5.40
C MET A 122 -0.10 -5.89 5.45
N ASP A 123 -0.35 -5.24 6.58
CA ASP A 123 -1.55 -4.42 6.79
C ASP A 123 -1.19 -2.94 6.80
N LEU A 124 -1.59 -2.23 5.75
CA LEU A 124 -1.26 -0.82 5.55
C LEU A 124 -1.87 0.13 6.59
N ASN A 125 -2.82 -0.34 7.39
CA ASN A 125 -3.39 0.42 8.51
C ASN A 125 -2.61 0.24 9.82
N SER A 126 -1.59 -0.61 9.83
CA SER A 126 -0.84 -0.97 11.04
C SER A 126 0.41 -0.11 11.29
N TYR A 127 0.68 0.92 10.49
CA TYR A 127 1.89 1.75 10.58
C TYR A 127 1.57 3.23 10.89
N PRO A 128 1.00 3.56 12.07
CA PRO A 128 0.45 4.88 12.38
C PRO A 128 1.48 6.01 12.35
N GLN A 129 2.77 5.70 12.46
CA GLN A 129 3.87 6.65 12.35
C GLN A 129 4.07 7.14 10.91
N THR A 130 3.61 6.39 9.91
CA THR A 130 3.83 6.70 8.50
C THR A 130 2.79 7.68 7.94
N THR A 131 3.19 8.53 7.01
CA THR A 131 2.26 9.40 6.27
C THR A 131 1.26 8.56 5.46
N CYS A 132 1.70 7.44 4.91
CA CYS A 132 0.87 6.51 4.15
C CYS A 132 -0.35 6.05 4.95
N THR A 133 -0.15 5.47 6.13
CA THR A 133 -1.25 4.98 6.97
C THR A 133 -2.23 6.09 7.35
N LYS A 134 -1.73 7.31 7.66
CA LYS A 134 -2.59 8.46 7.96
C LYS A 134 -3.46 8.86 6.76
N VAL A 135 -2.91 8.82 5.56
CA VAL A 135 -3.64 9.12 4.32
C VAL A 135 -4.69 8.06 4.04
N ILE A 136 -4.33 6.78 4.14
CA ILE A 136 -5.27 5.66 3.95
C ILE A 136 -6.40 5.73 4.97
N GLY A 137 -6.10 5.95 6.24
CA GLY A 137 -7.11 6.13 7.30
C GLY A 137 -8.10 7.23 6.96
N ALA A 138 -7.62 8.41 6.56
CA ALA A 138 -8.47 9.53 6.18
C ALA A 138 -9.33 9.23 4.92
N GLN A 139 -8.83 8.43 3.99
CA GLN A 139 -9.60 7.99 2.81
C GLN A 139 -10.67 6.97 3.20
N ASN A 140 -10.36 6.04 4.08
CA ASN A 140 -11.31 5.06 4.61
C ASN A 140 -12.46 5.74 5.38
N ASP A 141 -12.15 6.77 6.17
CA ASP A 141 -13.15 7.56 6.89
C ASP A 141 -14.09 8.28 5.92
N LEU A 142 -13.52 8.90 4.87
CA LEU A 142 -14.30 9.56 3.83
C LEU A 142 -15.17 8.58 3.05
N TYR A 143 -14.64 7.41 2.70
CA TYR A 143 -15.38 6.35 2.02
C TYR A 143 -16.54 5.84 2.91
N SER A 144 -16.26 5.59 4.19
CA SER A 144 -17.26 5.14 5.16
C SER A 144 -18.38 6.17 5.36
N LEU A 145 -18.04 7.46 5.36
CA LEU A 145 -19.02 8.55 5.42
C LEU A 145 -19.88 8.58 4.16
N GLY A 146 -19.26 8.53 2.98
CA GLY A 146 -19.96 8.51 1.69
C GLY A 146 -20.89 7.31 1.56
N SER A 147 -20.44 6.12 1.96
CA SER A 147 -21.25 4.89 1.96
C SER A 147 -22.46 5.01 2.88
N ARG A 148 -22.30 5.56 4.08
CA ARG A 148 -23.43 5.79 5.01
C ARG A 148 -24.43 6.83 4.47
N LEU A 149 -23.95 7.89 3.83
CA LEU A 149 -24.82 8.89 3.19
C LEU A 149 -25.57 8.33 2.00
N SER A 150 -24.92 7.47 1.19
CA SER A 150 -25.58 6.82 0.05
C SER A 150 -26.72 5.89 0.47
N GLN A 151 -26.58 5.20 1.60
CA GLN A 151 -27.64 4.37 2.17
C GLN A 151 -28.83 5.19 2.67
N LYS A 152 -28.59 6.40 3.16
CA LYS A 152 -29.64 7.29 3.71
C LYS A 152 -30.33 8.14 2.64
N SER A 153 -29.70 8.41 1.51
CA SER A 153 -30.22 9.31 0.47
C SER A 153 -30.07 8.69 -0.91
N ARG A 154 -31.19 8.31 -1.52
CA ARG A 154 -31.23 7.82 -2.91
C ARG A 154 -30.70 8.85 -3.92
N LEU A 155 -30.98 10.14 -3.66
CA LEU A 155 -30.51 11.22 -4.52
C LEU A 155 -28.98 11.35 -4.46
N PHE A 156 -28.40 11.34 -3.26
CA PHE A 156 -26.95 11.37 -3.07
C PHE A 156 -26.30 10.14 -3.70
N ASN A 157 -26.89 8.95 -3.51
CA ASN A 157 -26.37 7.72 -4.11
C ASN A 157 -26.28 7.85 -5.65
N ARG A 158 -27.37 8.22 -6.29
CA ARG A 158 -27.47 8.30 -7.76
C ARG A 158 -26.62 9.40 -8.39
N LEU A 159 -26.56 10.59 -7.77
CA LEU A 159 -25.90 11.76 -8.35
C LEU A 159 -24.44 11.92 -7.97
N VAL A 160 -24.01 11.35 -6.83
CA VAL A 160 -22.67 11.55 -6.29
C VAL A 160 -21.93 10.23 -6.12
N TRP A 161 -22.52 9.28 -5.38
CA TRP A 161 -21.81 8.08 -4.95
C TRP A 161 -21.55 7.09 -6.09
N GLU A 162 -22.58 6.73 -6.85
CA GLU A 162 -22.42 5.82 -7.99
C GLU A 162 -21.51 6.38 -9.09
N PRO A 163 -21.66 7.65 -9.55
CA PRO A 163 -20.75 8.21 -10.54
C PRO A 163 -19.29 8.27 -10.07
N MET A 164 -19.06 8.59 -8.80
CA MET A 164 -17.73 8.66 -8.23
C MET A 164 -17.05 7.28 -8.19
N ASN A 165 -17.77 6.24 -7.76
CA ASN A 165 -17.25 4.87 -7.77
C ASN A 165 -17.01 4.37 -9.19
N TYR A 166 -17.95 4.59 -10.11
CA TYR A 166 -17.80 4.21 -11.52
C TYR A 166 -16.55 4.82 -12.16
N GLU A 167 -16.31 6.12 -11.94
CA GLU A 167 -15.12 6.80 -12.45
C GLU A 167 -13.82 6.27 -11.81
N GLY A 168 -13.86 5.91 -10.54
CA GLY A 168 -12.74 5.27 -9.85
C GLY A 168 -12.35 3.96 -10.53
N PHE A 169 -13.31 3.05 -10.71
CA PHE A 169 -13.08 1.77 -11.38
C PHE A 169 -12.63 1.92 -12.85
N ARG A 170 -13.20 2.86 -13.58
CA ARG A 170 -12.83 3.09 -14.98
C ARG A 170 -11.40 3.58 -15.18
N LYS A 171 -10.80 4.21 -14.18
CA LYS A 171 -9.47 4.84 -14.26
C LYS A 171 -8.39 4.12 -13.45
N LEU A 172 -8.57 2.85 -13.13
CA LEU A 172 -7.64 2.06 -12.30
C LEU A 172 -6.18 2.12 -12.77
N SER A 173 -5.94 2.14 -14.09
CA SER A 173 -4.57 2.06 -14.63
C SER A 173 -3.76 3.35 -14.55
N TYR A 174 -4.36 4.52 -14.25
CA TYR A 174 -3.67 5.82 -14.18
C TYR A 174 -4.45 6.88 -13.38
N ASN A 175 -4.95 6.49 -12.24
CA ASN A 175 -5.66 7.40 -11.34
C ASN A 175 -4.64 8.22 -10.53
N ALA A 176 -4.84 9.55 -10.48
CA ALA A 176 -3.98 10.45 -9.72
C ALA A 176 -4.03 10.19 -8.20
N ALA A 177 -5.14 9.66 -7.68
CA ALA A 177 -5.28 9.32 -6.28
C ALA A 177 -4.43 8.09 -5.93
N ASP A 178 -4.52 7.05 -6.74
CA ASP A 178 -3.78 5.79 -6.56
C ASP A 178 -2.29 6.04 -6.67
N GLN A 179 -1.87 6.77 -7.70
CA GLN A 179 -0.47 7.13 -7.89
C GLN A 179 0.11 7.95 -6.73
N LYS A 180 -0.66 8.88 -6.18
CA LYS A 180 -0.26 9.62 -4.98
C LYS A 180 -0.01 8.68 -3.79
N ASN A 181 -0.90 7.71 -3.58
CA ASN A 181 -0.76 6.74 -2.51
C ASN A 181 0.46 5.86 -2.74
N ALA A 182 0.67 5.34 -3.95
CA ALA A 182 1.85 4.57 -4.30
C ALA A 182 3.16 5.31 -3.95
N GLU A 183 3.24 6.60 -4.27
CA GLU A 183 4.41 7.42 -3.93
C GLU A 183 4.57 7.67 -2.42
N LEU A 184 3.47 7.76 -1.67
CA LEU A 184 3.49 7.94 -0.21
C LEU A 184 3.83 6.63 0.52
N MET A 185 3.56 5.48 -0.10
CA MET A 185 3.88 4.16 0.45
C MET A 185 5.34 3.76 0.25
N ALA A 186 6.07 4.38 -0.64
CA ALA A 186 7.44 4.01 -0.98
C ALA A 186 8.38 3.86 0.22
N PRO A 187 8.37 4.73 1.26
CA PRO A 187 9.21 4.53 2.44
C PRO A 187 8.87 3.26 3.24
N VAL A 188 7.60 2.85 3.23
CA VAL A 188 7.14 1.64 3.92
C VAL A 188 7.71 0.38 3.27
N TYR A 189 7.82 0.37 1.93
CA TYR A 189 8.34 -0.78 1.17
C TYR A 189 9.86 -0.81 1.03
N ALA A 190 10.55 0.26 1.39
CA ALA A 190 11.98 0.42 1.12
C ALA A 190 12.85 -0.69 1.73
N ASN A 191 12.46 -1.21 2.90
CA ASN A 191 13.19 -2.22 3.66
C ASN A 191 12.57 -3.63 3.58
N ILE A 192 11.61 -3.84 2.68
CA ILE A 192 11.06 -5.17 2.42
C ILE A 192 11.88 -5.84 1.32
N PRO A 193 12.28 -7.12 1.47
CA PRO A 193 13.04 -7.84 0.44
C PRO A 193 12.31 -7.86 -0.90
N LYS A 194 13.06 -7.64 -1.98
CA LYS A 194 12.50 -7.48 -3.34
C LYS A 194 12.17 -8.79 -4.03
N ASP A 195 12.73 -9.88 -3.52
CA ASP A 195 12.64 -11.20 -4.13
C ASP A 195 11.45 -12.02 -3.59
N ILE A 196 10.77 -11.52 -2.56
CA ILE A 196 9.58 -12.16 -2.00
C ILE A 196 8.36 -11.78 -2.82
N PRO A 197 7.62 -12.76 -3.39
CA PRO A 197 6.41 -12.49 -4.14
C PRO A 197 5.32 -11.86 -3.27
N VAL A 198 4.51 -11.00 -3.86
CA VAL A 198 3.42 -10.32 -3.18
C VAL A 198 2.09 -10.69 -3.82
N VAL A 199 1.15 -11.10 -2.99
CA VAL A 199 -0.24 -11.29 -3.38
C VAL A 199 -1.08 -10.28 -2.59
N ALA A 200 -1.70 -9.36 -3.29
CA ALA A 200 -2.60 -8.40 -2.69
C ALA A 200 -3.93 -8.42 -3.43
N PHE A 201 -5.01 -8.44 -2.67
CA PHE A 201 -6.32 -8.23 -3.24
C PHE A 201 -6.60 -6.72 -3.25
N VAL A 202 -6.69 -6.17 -4.47
CA VAL A 202 -7.33 -4.87 -4.75
C VAL A 202 -6.53 -3.61 -4.44
N ASP A 203 -5.24 -3.60 -4.46
CA ASP A 203 -4.66 -2.26 -4.52
C ASP A 203 -3.61 -2.14 -5.63
N PRO A 204 -3.98 -1.59 -6.80
CA PRO A 204 -3.03 -1.24 -7.84
C PRO A 204 -1.90 -0.35 -7.31
N GLU A 205 -2.17 0.42 -6.27
CA GLU A 205 -1.21 1.29 -5.60
C GLU A 205 -0.13 0.51 -4.90
N MET A 206 -0.52 -0.55 -4.19
CA MET A 206 0.39 -1.46 -3.51
C MET A 206 1.34 -2.10 -4.53
N MET A 207 0.81 -2.61 -5.64
CA MET A 207 1.59 -3.24 -6.70
C MET A 207 2.54 -2.26 -7.41
N SER A 208 2.10 -1.03 -7.67
CA SER A 208 2.90 -0.03 -8.39
C SER A 208 4.02 0.59 -7.55
N SER A 209 3.90 0.58 -6.23
CA SER A 209 4.91 1.10 -5.30
C SER A 209 6.02 0.10 -4.98
N MET A 210 5.81 -1.17 -5.31
CA MET A 210 6.80 -2.22 -5.06
C MET A 210 8.01 -2.15 -5.99
N PRO A 211 9.19 -2.57 -5.51
CA PRO A 211 10.37 -2.71 -6.37
C PRO A 211 10.13 -3.67 -7.52
N LYS A 212 10.75 -3.43 -8.69
CA LYS A 212 10.72 -4.37 -9.81
C LYS A 212 11.25 -5.73 -9.35
N GLY A 213 10.48 -6.77 -9.56
CA GLY A 213 10.76 -8.14 -9.13
C GLY A 213 9.58 -8.78 -8.41
N LEU A 214 8.65 -7.96 -7.93
CA LEU A 214 7.46 -8.41 -7.19
C LEU A 214 6.18 -8.42 -8.05
N THR A 215 6.27 -8.06 -9.31
CA THR A 215 5.20 -8.24 -10.30
C THR A 215 5.52 -9.45 -11.14
N ALA A 216 4.97 -10.60 -10.75
CA ALA A 216 4.82 -11.73 -11.64
C ALA A 216 3.62 -11.49 -12.55
#